data_34fc40370e12d330590d1b05299f20b2
#
_entry.id   34fc40370e12d330590d1b05299f20b2
#
_cell.length_a   1.000
_cell.length_b   1.000
_cell.length_c   1.000
_cell.angle_alpha   90.00
_cell.angle_beta   90.00
_cell.angle_gamma   90.00
#
_symmetry.space_group_name_H-M   'P 1'
#
loop_
_entity.id
_entity.type
_entity.pdbx_description
1 polymer ?
#
loop_
_entity_poly.entity_id
_entity_poly.type
_entity_poly.pdbx_seq_one_letter_code
_entity_poly.pdbx_strand_id
1 'polypeptide(L)'
;MPMDGRLVLLHGWGANGDDLKPLGDQLARESSKTLDVVCLEAPELHPDQPGGRQWYGLFPAQWNAVPEAVDLLKAQLQDQCGSGVGMKQTVVFGFSQGGAMALDCGCSLPIAGVISCSGYPHPNWAPPAQHPPVLLMHGDEDPVVPFQAMQAIASQLQSDRCHTLTFKNGHTIPEEMVQPMLMFIERVLERL
;
A
#
# COMPACT_ATOMS: atom_id res chain seq x y z
N MET A 1 1.50 -12.13 23.26
CA MET A 1 2.39 -12.92 22.38
C MET A 1 3.23 -11.93 21.59
N PRO A 2 4.47 -12.23 21.23
CA PRO A 2 5.22 -11.36 20.33
C PRO A 2 4.50 -11.28 18.98
N MET A 3 4.58 -10.13 18.31
CA MET A 3 4.07 -9.95 16.96
C MET A 3 5.06 -10.55 15.96
N ASP A 4 4.55 -11.26 14.95
CA ASP A 4 5.36 -11.81 13.88
C ASP A 4 5.66 -10.76 12.81
N GLY A 5 4.75 -9.79 12.66
CA GLY A 5 4.91 -8.70 11.69
C GLY A 5 3.92 -7.57 11.91
N ARG A 6 4.09 -6.51 11.14
CA ARG A 6 3.18 -5.36 11.06
C ARG A 6 2.59 -5.24 9.66
N LEU A 7 1.30 -4.96 9.60
CA LEU A 7 0.60 -4.58 8.39
C LEU A 7 0.15 -3.12 8.49
N VAL A 8 0.73 -2.26 7.68
CA VAL A 8 0.34 -0.85 7.58
C VAL A 8 -0.57 -0.67 6.36
N LEU A 9 -1.71 -0.03 6.56
CA LEU A 9 -2.72 0.20 5.53
C LEU A 9 -2.85 1.69 5.22
N LEU A 10 -2.78 2.03 3.93
CA LEU A 10 -2.87 3.39 3.39
C LEU A 10 -4.13 3.53 2.53
N HIS A 11 -5.05 4.36 2.99
CA HIS A 11 -6.34 4.58 2.33
C HIS A 11 -6.22 5.40 1.03
N GLY A 12 -7.27 5.37 0.21
CA GLY A 12 -7.38 6.14 -1.02
C GLY A 12 -7.76 7.61 -0.78
N TRP A 13 -7.78 8.39 -1.86
CA TRP A 13 -8.19 9.79 -1.87
C TRP A 13 -9.66 9.93 -1.46
N GLY A 14 -9.95 10.82 -0.50
CA GLY A 14 -11.28 11.05 0.03
C GLY A 14 -11.76 10.04 1.08
N ALA A 15 -10.99 8.98 1.33
CA ALA A 15 -11.21 8.03 2.42
C ALA A 15 -10.44 8.44 3.70
N ASN A 16 -10.44 7.58 4.70
CA ASN A 16 -9.67 7.73 5.94
C ASN A 16 -9.19 6.36 6.45
N GLY A 17 -8.46 6.33 7.57
CA GLY A 17 -7.90 5.09 8.12
C GLY A 17 -8.97 4.07 8.53
N ASP A 18 -10.12 4.50 9.02
CA ASP A 18 -11.20 3.61 9.45
C ASP A 18 -11.81 2.80 8.29
N ASP A 19 -11.75 3.32 7.05
CA ASP A 19 -12.29 2.64 5.87
C ASP A 19 -11.53 1.33 5.55
N LEU A 20 -10.24 1.24 5.91
CA LEU A 20 -9.44 0.04 5.72
C LEU A 20 -9.35 -0.86 6.96
N LYS A 21 -9.88 -0.41 8.10
CA LYS A 21 -9.84 -1.18 9.34
C LYS A 21 -10.52 -2.55 9.22
N PRO A 22 -11.70 -2.70 8.59
CA PRO A 22 -12.32 -4.01 8.40
C PRO A 22 -11.43 -4.99 7.62
N LEU A 23 -10.74 -4.52 6.58
CA LEU A 23 -9.78 -5.33 5.82
C LEU A 23 -8.59 -5.74 6.69
N GLY A 24 -8.03 -4.80 7.44
CA GLY A 24 -6.91 -5.08 8.35
C GLY A 24 -7.27 -6.10 9.43
N ASP A 25 -8.43 -5.94 10.06
CA ASP A 25 -8.96 -6.87 11.07
C ASP A 25 -9.21 -8.26 10.47
N GLN A 26 -9.69 -8.35 9.22
CA GLN A 26 -9.88 -9.61 8.52
C GLN A 26 -8.55 -10.31 8.23
N LEU A 27 -7.58 -9.58 7.65
CA LEU A 27 -6.26 -10.11 7.36
C LEU A 27 -5.54 -10.61 8.63
N ALA A 28 -5.64 -9.85 9.74
CA ALA A 28 -5.06 -10.28 11.02
C ALA A 28 -5.74 -11.52 11.60
N ARG A 29 -7.06 -11.63 11.46
CA ARG A 29 -7.83 -12.78 11.97
C ARG A 29 -7.58 -14.05 11.18
N GLU A 30 -7.41 -13.95 9.86
CA GLU A 30 -7.27 -15.10 8.96
C GLU A 30 -5.81 -15.49 8.74
N SER A 31 -4.85 -14.63 9.09
CA SER A 31 -3.42 -14.94 8.99
C SER A 31 -2.97 -15.99 10.00
N SER A 32 -2.06 -16.86 9.58
CA SER A 32 -1.31 -17.75 10.47
C SER A 32 -0.27 -17.01 11.33
N LYS A 33 0.00 -15.74 11.03
CA LYS A 33 0.92 -14.86 11.75
C LYS A 33 0.16 -13.91 12.69
N THR A 34 0.77 -13.57 13.81
CA THR A 34 0.24 -12.53 14.72
C THR A 34 0.65 -11.16 14.17
N LEU A 35 -0.30 -10.44 13.57
CA LEU A 35 -0.07 -9.16 12.91
C LEU A 35 -0.47 -7.97 13.79
N ASP A 36 0.42 -6.99 13.91
CA ASP A 36 0.12 -5.65 14.39
C ASP A 36 -0.43 -4.83 13.22
N VAL A 37 -1.72 -4.46 13.25
CA VAL A 37 -2.39 -3.74 12.16
C VAL A 37 -2.46 -2.26 12.48
N VAL A 38 -1.95 -1.45 11.57
CA VAL A 38 -1.93 0.02 11.67
C VAL A 38 -2.58 0.63 10.43
N CYS A 39 -3.71 1.31 10.59
CA CYS A 39 -4.34 2.11 9.54
C CYS A 39 -3.85 3.56 9.68
N LEU A 40 -3.01 4.01 8.76
CA LEU A 40 -2.50 5.38 8.79
C LEU A 40 -3.49 6.35 8.16
N GLU A 41 -3.60 7.51 8.78
CA GLU A 41 -4.35 8.65 8.27
C GLU A 41 -3.45 9.53 7.39
N ALA A 42 -3.92 9.87 6.20
CA ALA A 42 -3.28 10.88 5.37
C ALA A 42 -3.31 12.25 6.08
N PRO A 43 -2.28 13.10 5.92
CA PRO A 43 -2.12 14.32 6.72
C PRO A 43 -3.14 15.41 6.38
N GLU A 44 -3.60 15.48 5.13
CA GLU A 44 -4.47 16.55 4.67
C GLU A 44 -5.94 16.17 4.72
N LEU A 45 -6.80 17.13 5.08
CA LEU A 45 -8.25 16.98 4.93
C LEU A 45 -8.63 17.05 3.45
N HIS A 46 -9.57 16.21 3.03
CA HIS A 46 -10.12 16.30 1.69
C HIS A 46 -10.98 17.57 1.55
N PRO A 47 -10.83 18.36 0.47
CA PRO A 47 -11.52 19.65 0.35
C PRO A 47 -13.05 19.52 0.30
N ASP A 48 -13.57 18.46 -0.33
CA ASP A 48 -15.00 18.33 -0.63
C ASP A 48 -15.68 17.16 0.09
N GLN A 49 -14.90 16.28 0.75
CA GLN A 49 -15.42 15.08 1.42
C GLN A 49 -15.31 15.24 2.95
N PRO A 50 -16.40 15.52 3.67
CA PRO A 50 -16.37 15.61 5.12
C PRO A 50 -15.85 14.32 5.78
N GLY A 51 -14.81 14.45 6.62
CA GLY A 51 -14.15 13.31 7.25
C GLY A 51 -13.18 12.54 6.37
N GLY A 52 -13.15 12.83 5.06
CA GLY A 52 -12.18 12.29 4.12
C GLY A 52 -10.83 12.98 4.21
N ARG A 53 -9.80 12.29 3.76
CA ARG A 53 -8.42 12.75 3.76
C ARG A 53 -7.74 12.47 2.43
N GLN A 54 -6.55 13.05 2.25
CA GLN A 54 -5.70 12.88 1.06
C GLN A 54 -4.22 12.94 1.43
N TRP A 55 -3.41 12.19 0.70
CA TRP A 55 -1.95 12.23 0.86
C TRP A 55 -1.36 13.48 0.22
N TYR A 56 -1.96 13.93 -0.87
CA TYR A 56 -1.71 15.18 -1.59
C TYR A 56 -2.94 15.51 -2.45
N GLY A 57 -3.08 16.78 -2.87
CA GLY A 57 -4.20 17.18 -3.72
C GLY A 57 -4.18 16.50 -5.08
N LEU A 58 -5.33 15.95 -5.51
CA LEU A 58 -5.43 15.17 -6.76
C LEU A 58 -6.25 15.89 -7.85
N PHE A 59 -7.18 16.73 -7.47
CA PHE A 59 -7.99 17.52 -8.40
C PHE A 59 -8.05 18.99 -7.99
N PRO A 60 -7.18 19.87 -8.61
CA PRO A 60 -6.13 19.55 -9.58
C PRO A 60 -4.96 18.81 -8.95
N ALA A 61 -4.30 17.97 -9.76
CA ALA A 61 -3.19 17.15 -9.27
C ALA A 61 -1.98 18.02 -8.83
N GLN A 62 -1.58 17.89 -7.58
CA GLN A 62 -0.45 18.60 -6.97
C GLN A 62 0.81 17.73 -6.94
N TRP A 63 1.30 17.33 -8.11
CA TRP A 63 2.45 16.43 -8.21
C TRP A 63 3.73 16.95 -7.54
N ASN A 64 3.87 18.25 -7.39
CA ASN A 64 4.97 18.89 -6.67
C ASN A 64 4.93 18.63 -5.15
N ALA A 65 3.78 18.26 -4.59
CA ALA A 65 3.65 17.90 -3.16
C ALA A 65 4.03 16.44 -2.87
N VAL A 66 4.10 15.59 -3.90
CA VAL A 66 4.36 14.14 -3.72
C VAL A 66 5.67 13.85 -3.00
N PRO A 67 6.83 14.48 -3.31
CA PRO A 67 8.07 14.20 -2.60
C PRO A 67 7.97 14.43 -1.09
N GLU A 68 7.36 15.54 -0.68
CA GLU A 68 7.15 15.86 0.74
C GLU A 68 6.20 14.86 1.41
N ALA A 69 5.09 14.51 0.75
CA ALA A 69 4.14 13.51 1.24
C ALA A 69 4.81 12.14 1.44
N VAL A 70 5.66 11.72 0.50
CA VAL A 70 6.42 10.46 0.59
C VAL A 70 7.41 10.50 1.75
N ASP A 71 8.13 11.61 1.94
CA ASP A 71 9.10 11.75 3.04
C ASP A 71 8.40 11.77 4.41
N LEU A 72 7.24 12.43 4.52
CA LEU A 72 6.41 12.38 5.74
C LEU A 72 5.94 10.95 6.05
N LEU A 73 5.47 10.22 5.05
CA LEU A 73 5.06 8.83 5.23
C LEU A 73 6.23 7.93 5.64
N LYS A 74 7.43 8.13 5.06
CA LYS A 74 8.64 7.41 5.46
C LYS A 74 8.97 7.64 6.93
N ALA A 75 8.90 8.90 7.38
CA ALA A 75 9.13 9.25 8.79
C ALA A 75 8.10 8.57 9.69
N GLN A 76 6.81 8.61 9.35
CA GLN A 76 5.76 7.93 10.12
C GLN A 76 6.00 6.41 10.22
N LEU A 77 6.39 5.75 9.12
CA LEU A 77 6.71 4.31 9.13
C LEU A 77 7.92 4.00 10.01
N GLN A 78 8.94 4.86 10.02
CA GLN A 78 10.13 4.70 10.86
C GLN A 78 9.80 4.89 12.35
N ASP A 79 8.96 5.86 12.69
CA ASP A 79 8.52 6.11 14.07
C ASP A 79 7.71 4.93 14.64
N GLN A 80 6.91 4.26 13.81
CA GLN A 80 6.18 3.05 14.22
C GLN A 80 7.12 1.90 14.65
N CYS A 81 8.35 1.86 14.17
CA CYS A 81 9.29 0.79 14.50
C CYS A 81 9.75 0.78 15.97
N GLY A 82 9.48 1.84 16.74
CA GLY A 82 9.74 1.90 18.19
C GLY A 82 8.83 1.00 19.04
N SER A 83 7.77 0.40 18.48
CA SER A 83 6.73 -0.35 19.19
C SER A 83 6.91 -1.90 19.16
N GLY A 84 8.12 -2.41 18.90
CA GLY A 84 8.44 -3.83 19.04
C GLY A 84 8.47 -4.65 17.73
N VAL A 85 7.96 -4.11 16.61
CA VAL A 85 8.08 -4.71 15.26
C VAL A 85 8.95 -3.81 14.39
N GLY A 86 10.03 -4.37 13.85
CA GLY A 86 10.98 -3.62 13.03
C GLY A 86 10.52 -3.42 11.58
N MET A 87 11.21 -2.52 10.85
CA MET A 87 10.94 -2.27 9.42
C MET A 87 10.96 -3.54 8.58
N LYS A 88 11.92 -4.42 8.80
CA LYS A 88 12.05 -5.67 8.06
C LYS A 88 10.84 -6.59 8.21
N GLN A 89 10.09 -6.48 9.31
CA GLN A 89 8.87 -7.23 9.59
C GLN A 89 7.59 -6.45 9.24
N THR A 90 7.70 -5.36 8.48
CA THR A 90 6.57 -4.49 8.10
C THR A 90 6.19 -4.73 6.64
N VAL A 91 4.91 -4.97 6.39
CA VAL A 91 4.29 -4.96 5.06
C VAL A 91 3.43 -3.71 4.94
N VAL A 92 3.57 -2.99 3.82
CA VAL A 92 2.76 -1.81 3.54
C VAL A 92 1.76 -2.14 2.43
N PHE A 93 0.48 -2.01 2.74
CA PHE A 93 -0.63 -2.10 1.79
C PHE A 93 -1.14 -0.69 1.47
N GLY A 94 -1.50 -0.43 0.21
CA GLY A 94 -2.18 0.79 -0.18
C GLY A 94 -3.26 0.56 -1.23
N PHE A 95 -4.34 1.32 -1.13
CA PHE A 95 -5.41 1.35 -2.11
C PHE A 95 -5.43 2.69 -2.85
N SER A 96 -5.54 2.66 -4.18
CA SER A 96 -5.67 3.85 -5.03
C SER A 96 -4.53 4.86 -4.79
N GLN A 97 -4.78 6.08 -4.31
CA GLN A 97 -3.75 7.04 -3.92
C GLN A 97 -2.81 6.46 -2.85
N GLY A 98 -3.34 5.72 -1.87
CA GLY A 98 -2.53 4.99 -0.90
C GLY A 98 -1.66 3.91 -1.56
N GLY A 99 -2.12 3.29 -2.66
CA GLY A 99 -1.35 2.35 -3.46
C GLY A 99 -0.15 3.00 -4.16
N ALA A 100 -0.32 4.21 -4.69
CA ALA A 100 0.77 5.01 -5.24
C ALA A 100 1.80 5.39 -4.15
N MET A 101 1.32 5.81 -2.97
CA MET A 101 2.15 6.12 -1.81
C MET A 101 2.91 4.90 -1.29
N ALA A 102 2.24 3.73 -1.21
CA ALA A 102 2.86 2.48 -0.78
C ALA A 102 4.03 2.07 -1.68
N LEU A 103 3.88 2.24 -2.99
CA LEU A 103 4.93 1.95 -3.97
C LEU A 103 6.12 2.89 -3.82
N ASP A 104 5.86 4.20 -3.84
CA ASP A 104 6.93 5.21 -3.83
C ASP A 104 7.71 5.19 -2.51
N CYS A 105 7.01 5.15 -1.40
CA CYS A 105 7.61 5.06 -0.08
C CYS A 105 8.23 3.67 0.17
N GLY A 106 7.43 2.61 -0.01
CA GLY A 106 7.79 1.25 0.41
C GLY A 106 8.94 0.65 -0.40
N CYS A 107 9.00 0.89 -1.71
CA CYS A 107 10.09 0.38 -2.54
C CYS A 107 11.47 0.94 -2.15
N SER A 108 11.53 2.07 -1.45
CA SER A 108 12.77 2.69 -1.00
C SER A 108 13.16 2.35 0.45
N LEU A 109 12.36 1.55 1.15
CA LEU A 109 12.55 1.19 2.56
C LEU A 109 12.91 -0.29 2.74
N PRO A 110 13.65 -0.66 3.79
CA PRO A 110 14.00 -2.05 4.08
C PRO A 110 12.84 -2.80 4.76
N ILE A 111 11.67 -2.82 4.12
CA ILE A 111 10.46 -3.48 4.62
C ILE A 111 10.32 -4.89 4.04
N ALA A 112 9.43 -5.71 4.62
CA ALA A 112 9.18 -7.08 4.19
C ALA A 112 8.52 -7.16 2.80
N GLY A 113 7.59 -6.24 2.50
CA GLY A 113 6.89 -6.24 1.22
C GLY A 113 5.94 -5.05 1.03
N VAL A 114 5.54 -4.83 -0.21
CA VAL A 114 4.57 -3.81 -0.62
C VAL A 114 3.40 -4.48 -1.32
N ILE A 115 2.17 -4.07 -0.99
CA ILE A 115 0.96 -4.44 -1.72
C ILE A 115 0.31 -3.14 -2.23
N SER A 116 0.09 -3.04 -3.53
CA SER A 116 -0.61 -1.92 -4.15
C SER A 116 -1.83 -2.42 -4.90
N CYS A 117 -3.02 -2.00 -4.46
CA CYS A 117 -4.28 -2.30 -5.10
C CYS A 117 -4.80 -1.05 -5.82
N SER A 118 -5.04 -1.14 -7.12
CA SER A 118 -5.49 -0.03 -7.97
C SER A 118 -4.63 1.25 -7.84
N GLY A 119 -3.32 1.08 -7.56
CA GLY A 119 -2.37 2.18 -7.49
C GLY A 119 -1.90 2.63 -8.86
N TYR A 120 -1.14 3.73 -8.88
CA TYR A 120 -0.55 4.31 -10.09
C TYR A 120 0.86 4.83 -9.80
N PRO A 121 1.75 4.91 -10.80
CA PRO A 121 3.08 5.48 -10.59
C PRO A 121 2.99 7.01 -10.49
N HIS A 122 3.71 7.60 -9.54
CA HIS A 122 3.88 9.05 -9.54
C HIS A 122 4.71 9.52 -10.75
N PRO A 123 4.60 10.77 -11.18
CA PRO A 123 5.46 11.31 -12.23
C PRO A 123 6.95 11.12 -11.90
N ASN A 124 7.72 10.58 -12.84
CA ASN A 124 9.15 10.29 -12.67
C ASN A 124 9.49 9.26 -11.56
N TRP A 125 8.51 8.49 -11.07
CA TRP A 125 8.79 7.42 -10.14
C TRP A 125 9.74 6.39 -10.75
N ALA A 126 10.81 6.09 -10.04
CA ALA A 126 11.78 5.08 -10.40
C ALA A 126 12.19 4.31 -9.14
N PRO A 127 11.76 3.05 -9.00
CA PRO A 127 12.12 2.26 -7.84
C PRO A 127 13.62 1.98 -7.79
N PRO A 128 14.23 1.84 -6.60
CA PRO A 128 15.61 1.38 -6.48
C PRO A 128 15.79 0.00 -7.12
N ALA A 129 16.99 -0.27 -7.64
CA ALA A 129 17.32 -1.58 -8.21
C ALA A 129 17.15 -2.72 -7.19
N GLN A 130 17.31 -2.44 -5.91
CA GLN A 130 17.00 -3.38 -4.82
C GLN A 130 15.79 -2.86 -4.05
N HIS A 131 14.62 -3.35 -4.40
CA HIS A 131 13.37 -3.04 -3.70
C HIS A 131 12.82 -4.32 -3.03
N PRO A 132 11.95 -4.19 -2.00
CA PRO A 132 11.26 -5.34 -1.41
C PRO A 132 10.35 -6.05 -2.42
N PRO A 133 9.90 -7.29 -2.15
CA PRO A 133 8.84 -7.92 -2.93
C PRO A 133 7.60 -7.03 -3.05
N VAL A 134 6.97 -7.03 -4.22
CA VAL A 134 5.77 -6.22 -4.52
C VAL A 134 4.66 -7.12 -5.04
N LEU A 135 3.46 -6.94 -4.50
CA LEU A 135 2.21 -7.48 -5.05
C LEU A 135 1.38 -6.32 -5.62
N LEU A 136 1.12 -6.38 -6.92
CA LEU A 136 0.23 -5.46 -7.61
C LEU A 136 -1.12 -6.14 -7.86
N MET A 137 -2.22 -5.49 -7.47
CA MET A 137 -3.58 -5.97 -7.71
C MET A 137 -4.37 -4.87 -8.41
N HIS A 138 -5.16 -5.22 -9.43
CA HIS A 138 -5.92 -4.23 -10.19
C HIS A 138 -7.18 -4.83 -10.80
N GLY A 139 -8.28 -4.07 -10.73
CA GLY A 139 -9.50 -4.41 -11.46
C GLY A 139 -9.33 -4.18 -12.97
N ASP A 140 -9.68 -5.16 -13.78
CA ASP A 140 -9.57 -5.03 -15.25
C ASP A 140 -10.63 -4.07 -15.85
N GLU A 141 -11.68 -3.77 -15.07
CA GLU A 141 -12.75 -2.82 -15.42
C GLU A 141 -12.68 -1.52 -14.58
N ASP A 142 -11.51 -1.17 -14.01
CA ASP A 142 -11.33 0.01 -13.17
C ASP A 142 -11.52 1.32 -13.97
N PRO A 143 -12.59 2.11 -13.69
CA PRO A 143 -12.90 3.33 -14.42
C PRO A 143 -12.16 4.55 -13.86
N VAL A 144 -11.48 4.42 -12.72
CA VAL A 144 -10.82 5.53 -12.00
C VAL A 144 -9.34 5.54 -12.29
N VAL A 145 -8.67 4.40 -12.08
CA VAL A 145 -7.26 4.21 -12.40
C VAL A 145 -7.17 3.22 -13.56
N PRO A 146 -6.75 3.64 -14.75
CA PRO A 146 -6.66 2.74 -15.90
C PRO A 146 -5.74 1.54 -15.63
N PHE A 147 -6.14 0.35 -16.10
CA PHE A 147 -5.37 -0.89 -15.95
C PHE A 147 -3.91 -0.77 -16.42
N GLN A 148 -3.65 0.09 -17.40
CA GLN A 148 -2.31 0.41 -17.89
C GLN A 148 -1.38 0.95 -16.80
N ALA A 149 -1.91 1.53 -15.73
CA ALA A 149 -1.11 2.00 -14.60
C ALA A 149 -0.37 0.83 -13.91
N MET A 150 -1.05 -0.31 -13.70
CA MET A 150 -0.41 -1.51 -13.16
C MET A 150 0.69 -2.04 -14.09
N GLN A 151 0.46 -2.03 -15.41
CA GLN A 151 1.47 -2.44 -16.38
C GLN A 151 2.69 -1.53 -16.37
N ALA A 152 2.46 -0.21 -16.26
CA ALA A 152 3.54 0.78 -16.16
C ALA A 152 4.37 0.59 -14.89
N ILE A 153 3.74 0.29 -13.74
CA ILE A 153 4.44 -0.03 -12.49
C ILE A 153 5.25 -1.32 -12.64
N ALA A 154 4.63 -2.39 -13.13
CA ALA A 154 5.27 -3.70 -13.26
C ALA A 154 6.49 -3.66 -14.18
N SER A 155 6.47 -2.83 -15.24
CA SER A 155 7.59 -2.68 -16.17
C SER A 155 8.83 -2.01 -15.55
N GLN A 156 8.70 -1.33 -14.43
CA GLN A 156 9.79 -0.67 -13.71
C GLN A 156 10.35 -1.51 -12.55
N LEU A 157 9.64 -2.55 -12.13
CA LEU A 157 10.03 -3.43 -11.03
C LEU A 157 10.80 -4.65 -11.55
N GLN A 158 11.62 -5.24 -10.68
CA GLN A 158 12.28 -6.52 -10.98
C GLN A 158 11.24 -7.64 -11.09
N SER A 159 11.24 -8.38 -12.19
CA SER A 159 10.22 -9.39 -12.50
C SER A 159 10.19 -10.56 -11.51
N ASP A 160 11.32 -10.90 -10.87
CA ASP A 160 11.41 -11.92 -9.84
C ASP A 160 10.91 -11.45 -8.46
N ARG A 161 10.68 -10.16 -8.30
CA ARG A 161 10.19 -9.51 -7.08
C ARG A 161 8.81 -8.87 -7.23
N CYS A 162 8.23 -8.86 -8.42
CA CYS A 162 6.91 -8.29 -8.70
C CYS A 162 5.93 -9.40 -9.09
N HIS A 163 4.84 -9.50 -8.35
CA HIS A 163 3.70 -10.36 -8.68
C HIS A 163 2.52 -9.48 -9.06
N THR A 164 1.84 -9.83 -10.15
CA THR A 164 0.65 -9.11 -10.62
C THR A 164 -0.56 -10.01 -10.56
N LEU A 165 -1.67 -9.49 -10.05
CA LEU A 165 -2.98 -10.16 -10.03
C LEU A 165 -4.04 -9.21 -10.57
N THR A 166 -4.94 -9.75 -11.37
CA THR A 166 -6.10 -9.03 -11.89
C THR A 166 -7.39 -9.67 -11.38
N PHE A 167 -8.42 -8.86 -11.24
CA PHE A 167 -9.74 -9.33 -10.87
C PHE A 167 -10.81 -8.63 -11.71
N LYS A 168 -11.92 -9.33 -11.95
CA LYS A 168 -13.06 -8.80 -12.72
C LYS A 168 -13.91 -7.89 -11.85
N ASN A 169 -13.47 -6.64 -11.71
CA ASN A 169 -14.22 -5.61 -11.00
C ASN A 169 -13.65 -4.23 -11.35
N GLY A 170 -14.31 -3.17 -10.86
CA GLY A 170 -13.88 -1.79 -10.99
C GLY A 170 -12.88 -1.38 -9.90
N HIS A 171 -12.99 -0.13 -9.46
CA HIS A 171 -12.11 0.50 -8.47
C HIS A 171 -12.48 0.08 -7.04
N THR A 172 -12.07 -1.11 -6.62
CA THR A 172 -12.44 -1.71 -5.32
C THR A 172 -11.39 -2.72 -4.86
N ILE A 173 -11.55 -3.21 -3.63
CA ILE A 173 -10.80 -4.34 -3.06
C ILE A 173 -11.80 -5.48 -2.89
N PRO A 174 -11.91 -6.44 -3.83
CA PRO A 174 -12.87 -7.51 -3.71
C PRO A 174 -12.41 -8.58 -2.73
N GLU A 175 -13.37 -9.27 -2.11
CA GLU A 175 -13.14 -10.33 -1.11
C GLU A 175 -12.19 -11.43 -1.61
N GLU A 176 -12.28 -11.77 -2.88
CA GLU A 176 -11.41 -12.79 -3.51
C GLU A 176 -9.91 -12.44 -3.47
N MET A 177 -9.55 -11.18 -3.21
CA MET A 177 -8.16 -10.74 -3.07
C MET A 177 -7.60 -10.92 -1.66
N VAL A 178 -8.43 -11.23 -0.67
CA VAL A 178 -7.99 -11.45 0.72
C VAL A 178 -6.97 -12.60 0.81
N GLN A 179 -7.29 -13.75 0.23
CA GLN A 179 -6.39 -14.91 0.25
C GLN A 179 -5.05 -14.66 -0.46
N PRO A 180 -5.01 -14.09 -1.68
CA PRO A 180 -3.76 -13.67 -2.31
C PRO A 180 -2.91 -12.71 -1.46
N MET A 181 -3.55 -11.74 -0.77
CA MET A 181 -2.85 -10.85 0.16
C MET A 181 -2.25 -11.60 1.34
N LEU A 182 -3.01 -12.51 1.96
CA LEU A 182 -2.53 -13.34 3.07
C LEU A 182 -1.32 -14.18 2.65
N MET A 183 -1.41 -14.89 1.53
CA MET A 183 -0.31 -15.69 1.00
C MET A 183 0.95 -14.84 0.76
N PHE A 184 0.80 -13.62 0.27
CA PHE A 184 1.93 -12.71 0.08
C PHE A 184 2.52 -12.26 1.41
N ILE A 185 1.69 -11.79 2.35
CA ILE A 185 2.11 -11.31 3.68
C ILE A 185 2.89 -12.39 4.42
N GLU A 186 2.32 -13.60 4.51
CA GLU A 186 2.93 -14.73 5.22
C GLU A 186 4.27 -15.13 4.59
N ARG A 187 4.32 -15.23 3.26
CA ARG A 187 5.54 -15.58 2.52
C ARG A 187 6.68 -14.56 2.74
N VAL A 188 6.39 -13.25 2.77
CA VAL A 188 7.45 -12.25 2.93
C VAL A 188 7.92 -12.16 4.38
N LEU A 189 7.05 -12.45 5.35
CA LEU A 189 7.40 -12.53 6.77
C LEU A 189 8.13 -13.82 7.17
N GLU A 190 7.98 -14.91 6.40
CA GLU A 190 8.73 -16.17 6.63
C GLU A 190 10.19 -16.10 6.15
N ARG A 191 10.54 -15.15 5.31
CA ARG A 191 11.89 -15.01 4.75
C ARG A 191 12.86 -14.23 5.64
N LEU A 192 12.41 -13.88 6.82
CA LEU A 192 13.17 -13.16 7.84
C LEU A 192 13.82 -14.14 8.79
#